data_13d59410a8375568630d3e5a444c6664
#
_entry.id   13d59410a8375568630d3e5a444c6664
#
_cell.length_a   1.000
_cell.length_b   1.000
_cell.length_c   1.000
_cell.angle_alpha   90.00
_cell.angle_beta   90.00
_cell.angle_gamma   90.00
#
_symmetry.space_group_name_H-M   'P 1'
#
loop_
_entity.id
_entity.type
_entity.pdbx_description
1 polymer ?
#
loop_
_entity_poly.entity_id
_entity_poly.type
_entity_poly.pdbx_seq_one_letter_code
_entity_poly.pdbx_strand_id
1 'polypeptide(L)' 'MKPGDKFYLIENLDIYAVIIDEKIMNNIPHYNLIIYRGQSESKTCLSKIAIETFYQQNPSSKTSFF' A
#
# COMPACT_ATOMS: atom_id res chain seq x y z
N MET A 1 -1.38 2.97 9.69
CA MET A 1 -1.26 1.74 8.88
C MET A 1 -1.09 0.55 9.80
N LYS A 2 -1.81 -0.51 9.57
CA LYS A 2 -1.75 -1.69 10.40
C LYS A 2 -1.96 -2.95 9.56
N PRO A 3 -1.60 -4.11 10.08
CA PRO A 3 -1.75 -5.36 9.32
C PRO A 3 -3.17 -5.54 8.81
N GLY A 4 -3.27 -5.96 7.56
CA GLY A 4 -4.55 -6.13 6.90
C GLY A 4 -5.03 -4.94 6.10
N ASP A 5 -4.43 -3.78 6.29
CA ASP A 5 -4.80 -2.60 5.50
C ASP A 5 -4.43 -2.80 4.05
N LYS A 6 -5.32 -2.35 3.16
CA LYS A 6 -5.14 -2.47 1.72
C LYS A 6 -4.94 -1.09 1.12
N PHE A 7 -3.94 -0.98 0.25
CA PHE A 7 -3.62 0.26 -0.43
C PHE A 7 -3.57 0.00 -1.93
N TYR A 8 -4.08 0.93 -2.72
CA TYR A 8 -4.14 0.80 -4.18
C TYR A 8 -3.12 1.72 -4.82
N LEU A 9 -2.44 1.21 -5.85
CA LEU A 9 -1.48 2.01 -6.59
C LEU A 9 -2.22 3.16 -7.29
N ILE A 10 -1.74 4.38 -7.09
CA ILE A 10 -2.42 5.56 -7.63
C ILE A 10 -2.46 5.51 -9.15
N GLU A 11 -1.36 5.09 -9.79
CA GLU A 11 -1.28 5.06 -11.24
C GLU A 11 -2.09 3.94 -11.87
N ASN A 12 -2.37 2.87 -11.11
CA ASN A 12 -3.10 1.73 -11.65
C ASN A 12 -3.85 1.05 -10.51
N LEU A 13 -5.14 1.32 -10.41
CA LEU A 13 -5.97 0.83 -9.30
C LEU A 13 -6.21 -0.67 -9.34
N ASP A 14 -5.81 -1.35 -10.41
CA ASP A 14 -5.86 -2.81 -10.45
C ASP A 14 -4.73 -3.44 -9.64
N ILE A 15 -3.75 -2.65 -9.25
CA ILE A 15 -2.61 -3.11 -8.45
C ILE A 15 -2.82 -2.63 -7.03
N TYR A 16 -2.73 -3.55 -6.08
CA TYR A 16 -2.91 -3.16 -4.68
C TYR A 16 -1.94 -3.93 -3.79
N ALA A 17 -1.73 -3.38 -2.62
CA ALA A 17 -0.83 -3.96 -1.62
C ALA A 17 -1.59 -4.16 -0.32
N VAL A 18 -1.26 -5.24 0.37
CA VAL A 18 -1.83 -5.56 1.69
C VAL A 18 -0.70 -5.60 2.70
N ILE A 19 -0.85 -4.85 3.78
CA ILE A 19 0.16 -4.79 4.82
C ILE A 19 0.15 -6.08 5.64
N ILE A 20 1.33 -6.68 5.81
CA ILE A 20 1.51 -7.87 6.62
C ILE A 20 1.90 -7.48 8.04
N ASP A 21 2.93 -6.65 8.17
CA ASP A 21 3.39 -6.19 9.48
C ASP A 21 4.20 -4.90 9.32
N GLU A 22 4.55 -4.34 10.45
CA GLU A 22 5.31 -3.10 10.53
C GLU A 22 6.64 -3.36 11.20
N LYS A 23 7.67 -2.63 10.78
CA LYS A 23 8.94 -2.62 11.49
C LYS A 23 9.55 -1.23 11.40
N ILE A 24 10.37 -0.92 12.41
CA ILE A 24 11.03 0.37 12.48
C ILE A 24 12.49 0.18 12.08
N MET A 25 12.95 0.95 11.10
CA MET A 25 14.34 0.92 10.66
C MET A 25 14.85 2.36 10.66
N ASN A 26 15.93 2.61 11.40
CA ASN A 26 16.52 3.95 11.54
C ASN A 26 15.48 4.99 11.97
N ASN A 27 14.58 4.58 12.89
CA ASN A 27 13.50 5.43 13.41
C ASN A 27 12.46 5.79 12.35
N ILE A 28 12.44 5.07 11.24
CA ILE A 28 11.46 5.30 10.18
C ILE A 28 10.55 4.08 10.08
N PRO A 29 9.23 4.26 10.14
CA PRO A 29 8.31 3.13 9.97
C PRO A 29 8.41 2.54 8.58
N HIS A 30 8.54 1.22 8.52
CA HIS A 30 8.54 0.46 7.28
C HIS A 30 7.49 -0.64 7.40
N TYR A 31 6.97 -1.07 6.28
CA TYR A 31 5.91 -2.07 6.25
C TYR A 31 6.27 -3.17 5.28
N ASN A 32 6.14 -4.41 5.75
CA ASN A 32 6.19 -5.56 4.86
C ASN A 32 4.81 -5.74 4.27
N LEU A 33 4.76 -5.87 2.96
CA LEU A 33 3.47 -6.00 2.30
C LEU A 33 3.57 -6.94 1.10
N ILE A 34 2.41 -7.42 0.67
CA ILE A 34 2.29 -8.22 -0.54
C ILE A 34 1.61 -7.37 -1.59
N ILE A 35 2.24 -7.27 -2.75
CA ILE A 35 1.69 -6.53 -3.87
C ILE A 35 1.04 -7.52 -4.83
N TYR A 36 -0.21 -7.26 -5.16
CA TYR A 36 -1.00 -8.10 -6.07
C TYR A 36 -1.14 -7.39 -7.41
N ARG A 37 -0.73 -8.08 -8.47
CA ARG A 37 -0.83 -7.58 -9.84
C ARG A 37 -1.50 -8.66 -10.67
N GLY A 38 -2.81 -8.53 -10.85
CA GLY A 38 -3.56 -9.57 -11.52
C GLY A 38 -3.44 -10.88 -10.77
N GLN A 39 -2.87 -11.90 -11.41
CA GLN A 39 -2.67 -13.19 -10.78
C GLN A 39 -1.31 -13.35 -10.13
N SER A 40 -0.48 -12.33 -10.19
CA SER A 40 0.85 -12.37 -9.62
C SER A 40 0.87 -11.69 -8.26
N GLU A 41 1.73 -12.17 -7.39
CA GLU A 41 1.93 -11.53 -6.10
C GLU A 41 3.41 -11.53 -5.75
N SER A 42 3.84 -10.50 -5.03
CA SER A 42 5.22 -10.39 -4.60
C SER A 42 5.29 -9.69 -3.26
N LYS A 43 6.28 -10.08 -2.46
CA LYS A 43 6.52 -9.44 -1.17
C LYS A 43 7.51 -8.32 -1.35
N THR A 44 7.28 -7.23 -0.62
CA THR A 44 8.21 -6.11 -0.62
C THR A 44 8.13 -5.40 0.72
N CYS A 45 9.09 -4.50 0.95
CA CYS A 45 9.12 -3.68 2.15
C CYS A 45 9.25 -2.23 1.70
N LEU A 46 8.31 -1.40 2.14
CA LEU A 46 8.29 0.01 1.78
C LEU A 46 8.18 0.87 3.03
N SER A 47 8.79 2.05 2.99
CA SER A 47 8.61 3.01 4.07
C SER A 47 7.20 3.60 4.02
N LYS A 48 6.76 4.14 5.15
CA LYS A 48 5.46 4.79 5.21
C LYS A 48 5.35 5.89 4.16
N ILE A 49 6.43 6.67 4.00
CA ILE A 49 6.44 7.77 3.04
C ILE A 49 6.25 7.26 1.62
N ALA A 50 6.92 6.16 1.27
CA ALA A 50 6.78 5.58 -0.06
C ALA A 50 5.35 5.11 -0.31
N ILE A 51 4.74 4.47 0.69
CA ILE A 51 3.37 4.01 0.54
C ILE A 51 2.42 5.18 0.33
N GLU A 52 2.59 6.24 1.12
CA GLU A 52 1.72 7.42 1.01
C GLU A 52 1.93 8.18 -0.28
N THR A 53 3.11 8.06 -0.88
CA THR A 53 3.42 8.75 -2.13
C THR A 53 2.80 8.05 -3.33
N PHE A 54 2.89 6.72 -3.37
CA PHE A 54 2.50 5.96 -4.57
C PHE A 54 1.19 5.22 -4.44
N TYR A 55 0.64 5.10 -3.25
CA TYR A 55 -0.58 4.32 -2.99
C TYR A 55 -1.60 5.17 -2.26
N GLN A 56 -2.86 4.75 -2.35
CA GLN A 56 -3.94 5.39 -1.60
C GLN A 56 -4.83 4.30 -1.01
N GLN A 57 -5.35 4.55 0.16
CA GLN A 57 -6.11 3.55 0.88
C GLN A 57 -7.53 3.38 0.36
N ASN A 58 -8.14 4.46 -0.10
CA ASN A 58 -9.54 4.43 -0.51
C ASN A 58 -9.73 5.18 -1.80
N PRO A 59 -9.42 4.54 -2.95
CA PRO A 59 -9.51 5.23 -4.23
C PRO A 59 -10.93 5.66 -4.60
N SER A 60 -11.94 4.95 -4.13
CA SER A 60 -13.31 5.29 -4.49
C SER A 60 -13.75 6.62 -3.90
N SER A 61 -13.10 7.10 -2.86
CA SER A 61 -13.45 8.39 -2.28
C SER A 61 -13.20 9.54 -3.23
N LYS A 62 -12.36 9.36 -4.22
CA LYS A 62 -12.04 10.41 -5.16
C LYS A 62 -13.15 10.70 -6.14
N THR A 63 -14.04 9.76 -6.33
CA THR A 63 -15.14 9.95 -7.27
C THR A 63 -16.40 10.45 -6.61
N SER A 64 -16.38 10.58 -5.30
CA SER A 64 -17.57 10.97 -4.57
C SER A 64 -17.92 12.44 -4.71
N PHE A 65 -17.05 13.22 -5.29
CA PHE A 65 -17.33 14.64 -5.45
C PHE A 65 -18.19 14.98 -6.62
N PHE A 66 -18.41 14.04 -7.46
CA PHE A 66 -19.15 14.35 -8.69
C PHE A 66 -20.55 13.90 -8.63
#